data_590b4942d04ad1cddfe9f1ab03e8de86
#
_entry.id   590b4942d04ad1cddfe9f1ab03e8de86
#
_cell.length_a   1.000
_cell.length_b   1.000
_cell.length_c   1.000
_cell.angle_alpha   90.00
_cell.angle_beta   90.00
_cell.angle_gamma   90.00
#
_symmetry.space_group_name_H-M   'P 1'
#
loop_
_entity.id
_entity.type
_entity.pdbx_description
1 polymer ?
#
loop_
_entity_poly.entity_id
_entity_poly.type
_entity_poly.pdbx_seq_one_letter_code
_entity_poly.pdbx_strand_id
1 'polypeptide(L)'
;MTVAILIGVGSLVLGVLAGVFFTMRRNAKKINFLMDAIEDGEMNFRFDNKTSINRALNRMRDIISKVKRENESESWSKLIRVLTHEIMNTVTPIAVLSESLAEDENLDTKAGLATIAESSRNLINFVNSYRSLSKIARPVKRPIIVKELIDSVMELNAKYLEENGVQCTVRYSAPDILIYADYGQISQILINLIKNAVQAESRSIIISVELSPKDEVIIRVKDDGVPITKENTDQIFIPFYTTKEGGSGIGLSLSRQIMRLHNGTLDLEQSDEQMTVFVMKFL
;
A
#
# COMPACT_ATOMS: atom_id res chain seq x y z
N MET A 1 -29.57 40.79 -26.62
CA MET A 1 -28.77 40.78 -25.38
C MET A 1 -28.50 39.35 -24.88
N THR A 2 -29.45 38.45 -24.88
CA THR A 2 -29.35 37.06 -24.42
C THR A 2 -28.34 36.19 -25.22
N VAL A 3 -28.28 36.33 -26.56
CA VAL A 3 -27.38 35.58 -27.44
C VAL A 3 -25.89 35.94 -27.21
N ALA A 4 -25.60 37.23 -27.03
CA ALA A 4 -24.23 37.70 -26.74
C ALA A 4 -23.70 37.20 -25.38
N ILE A 5 -24.58 37.06 -24.39
CA ILE A 5 -24.25 36.51 -23.05
C ILE A 5 -23.96 35.01 -23.16
N LEU A 6 -24.77 34.25 -23.92
CA LEU A 6 -24.55 32.81 -24.17
C LEU A 6 -23.23 32.54 -24.92
N ILE A 7 -22.89 33.33 -25.90
CA ILE A 7 -21.60 33.21 -26.63
C ILE A 7 -20.42 33.56 -25.70
N GLY A 8 -20.57 34.60 -24.85
CA GLY A 8 -19.54 34.95 -23.89
C GLY A 8 -19.30 33.89 -22.82
N VAL A 9 -20.36 33.27 -22.31
CA VAL A 9 -20.26 32.16 -21.34
C VAL A 9 -19.67 30.92 -21.99
N GLY A 10 -20.08 30.58 -23.23
CA GLY A 10 -19.53 29.46 -23.99
C GLY A 10 -18.03 29.61 -24.26
N SER A 11 -17.56 30.79 -24.63
CA SER A 11 -16.13 31.06 -24.89
C SER A 11 -15.30 31.03 -23.58
N LEU A 12 -15.88 31.45 -22.44
CA LEU A 12 -15.21 31.37 -21.12
C LEU A 12 -15.06 29.92 -20.66
N VAL A 13 -16.10 29.11 -20.85
CA VAL A 13 -16.10 27.68 -20.50
C VAL A 13 -15.08 26.93 -21.36
N LEU A 14 -15.07 27.18 -22.69
CA LEU A 14 -14.08 26.59 -23.61
C LEU A 14 -12.64 26.99 -23.22
N GLY A 15 -12.40 28.24 -22.86
CA GLY A 15 -11.10 28.72 -22.40
C GLY A 15 -10.63 28.06 -21.11
N VAL A 16 -11.54 27.82 -20.16
CA VAL A 16 -11.23 27.10 -18.90
C VAL A 16 -10.93 25.63 -19.19
N LEU A 17 -11.74 24.97 -20.01
CA LEU A 17 -11.53 23.56 -20.39
C LEU A 17 -10.21 23.37 -21.14
N ALA A 18 -9.91 24.25 -22.11
CA ALA A 18 -8.63 24.23 -22.82
C ALA A 18 -7.43 24.46 -21.88
N GLY A 19 -7.56 25.36 -20.89
CA GLY A 19 -6.53 25.61 -19.87
C GLY A 19 -6.30 24.38 -18.95
N VAL A 20 -7.37 23.71 -18.54
CA VAL A 20 -7.31 22.47 -17.76
C VAL A 20 -6.65 21.35 -18.58
N PHE A 21 -7.09 21.16 -19.81
CA PHE A 21 -6.54 20.17 -20.74
C PHE A 21 -5.02 20.36 -20.95
N PHE A 22 -4.60 21.59 -21.28
CA PHE A 22 -3.18 21.89 -21.50
C PHE A 22 -2.35 21.65 -20.25
N THR A 23 -2.90 21.94 -19.07
CA THR A 23 -2.23 21.70 -17.78
C THR A 23 -2.10 20.20 -17.50
N MET A 24 -3.15 19.41 -17.76
CA MET A 24 -3.13 17.95 -17.59
C MET A 24 -2.13 17.28 -18.52
N ARG A 25 -2.14 17.61 -19.82
CA ARG A 25 -1.17 17.10 -20.80
C ARG A 25 0.27 17.43 -20.43
N ARG A 26 0.52 18.65 -19.94
CA ARG A 26 1.85 19.05 -19.45
C ARG A 26 2.27 18.29 -18.22
N ASN A 27 1.36 17.98 -17.31
CA ASN A 27 1.63 17.20 -16.11
C ASN A 27 1.91 15.73 -16.43
N ALA A 28 1.16 15.12 -17.36
CA ALA A 28 1.40 13.76 -17.84
C ALA A 28 2.81 13.63 -18.45
N LYS A 29 3.23 14.57 -19.32
CA LYS A 29 4.59 14.58 -19.86
C LYS A 29 5.69 14.64 -18.80
N LYS A 30 5.48 15.37 -17.70
CA LYS A 30 6.44 15.45 -16.60
C LYS A 30 6.53 14.15 -15.80
N ILE A 31 5.39 13.47 -15.63
CA ILE A 31 5.35 12.17 -14.96
C ILE A 31 6.10 11.16 -15.82
N ASN A 32 5.81 11.07 -17.13
CA ASN A 32 6.53 10.17 -18.03
C ASN A 32 8.04 10.45 -18.00
N PHE A 33 8.46 11.72 -18.11
CA PHE A 33 9.87 12.09 -18.01
C PHE A 33 10.51 11.64 -16.67
N LEU A 34 9.80 11.79 -15.54
CA LEU A 34 10.29 11.30 -14.26
C LEU A 34 10.44 9.77 -14.26
N MET A 35 9.51 9.06 -14.90
CA MET A 35 9.52 7.61 -14.98
C MET A 35 10.69 7.10 -15.81
N ASP A 36 10.87 7.66 -17.03
CA ASP A 36 12.00 7.33 -17.91
C ASP A 36 13.33 7.57 -17.19
N ALA A 37 13.46 8.70 -16.49
CA ALA A 37 14.66 9.03 -15.73
C ALA A 37 14.92 8.08 -14.53
N ILE A 38 13.85 7.53 -13.93
CA ILE A 38 13.95 6.50 -12.89
C ILE A 38 14.45 5.18 -13.49
N GLU A 39 13.89 4.76 -14.64
CA GLU A 39 14.30 3.54 -15.35
C GLU A 39 15.76 3.61 -15.81
N ASP A 40 16.18 4.74 -16.37
CA ASP A 40 17.55 4.99 -16.83
C ASP A 40 18.53 5.22 -15.65
N GLY A 41 18.01 5.43 -14.45
CA GLY A 41 18.82 5.70 -13.26
C GLY A 41 19.40 7.11 -13.20
N GLU A 42 18.97 8.00 -14.11
CA GLU A 42 19.43 9.39 -14.21
C GLU A 42 18.52 10.34 -13.42
N MET A 43 18.92 10.70 -12.20
CA MET A 43 18.16 11.56 -11.28
C MET A 43 18.65 13.00 -11.21
N ASN A 44 19.48 13.46 -12.17
CA ASN A 44 20.12 14.78 -12.16
C ASN A 44 19.25 15.89 -12.78
N PHE A 45 17.94 15.88 -12.50
CA PHE A 45 17.02 16.92 -12.96
C PHE A 45 16.17 17.47 -11.81
N ARG A 46 15.56 18.63 -12.00
CA ARG A 46 14.63 19.23 -11.05
C ARG A 46 13.55 20.00 -11.78
N PHE A 47 12.28 19.78 -11.41
CA PHE A 47 11.18 20.61 -11.88
C PHE A 47 11.15 21.94 -11.12
N ASP A 48 10.59 22.99 -11.73
CA ASP A 48 10.35 24.23 -11.02
C ASP A 48 9.40 23.99 -9.82
N ASN A 49 9.55 24.76 -8.74
CA ASN A 49 8.73 24.60 -7.53
C ASN A 49 7.40 25.37 -7.56
N LYS A 50 7.01 25.91 -8.73
CA LYS A 50 5.85 26.81 -8.83
C LYS A 50 4.53 26.11 -8.57
N THR A 51 4.39 24.84 -8.96
CA THR A 51 3.14 24.06 -8.80
C THR A 51 3.25 23.01 -7.70
N SER A 52 2.10 22.65 -7.11
CA SER A 52 2.04 21.58 -6.10
C SER A 52 2.51 20.23 -6.67
N ILE A 53 2.20 19.94 -7.92
CA ILE A 53 2.62 18.71 -8.61
C ILE A 53 4.15 18.69 -8.82
N ASN A 54 4.77 19.78 -9.21
CA ASN A 54 6.22 19.85 -9.36
C ASN A 54 6.95 19.66 -8.03
N ARG A 55 6.41 20.21 -6.95
CA ARG A 55 6.96 19.97 -5.60
C ARG A 55 6.83 18.51 -5.19
N ALA A 56 5.69 17.86 -5.53
CA ALA A 56 5.49 16.44 -5.26
C ALA A 56 6.47 15.56 -6.07
N LEU A 57 6.63 15.83 -7.37
CA LEU A 57 7.58 15.12 -8.25
C LEU A 57 9.04 15.30 -7.79
N ASN A 58 9.43 16.50 -7.37
CA ASN A 58 10.76 16.74 -6.81
C ASN A 58 10.99 15.97 -5.51
N ARG A 59 9.99 15.91 -4.63
CA ARG A 59 10.08 15.09 -3.40
C ARG A 59 10.23 13.62 -3.71
N MET A 60 9.43 13.09 -4.65
CA MET A 60 9.57 11.69 -5.10
C MET A 60 10.98 11.41 -5.60
N ARG A 61 11.50 12.26 -6.50
CA ARG A 61 12.88 12.14 -7.00
C ARG A 61 13.91 12.15 -5.86
N ASP A 62 13.81 13.10 -4.92
CA ASP A 62 14.77 13.24 -3.80
C ASP A 62 14.74 11.99 -2.90
N ILE A 63 13.55 11.44 -2.63
CA ILE A 63 13.40 10.20 -1.87
C ILE A 63 14.05 9.02 -2.62
N ILE A 64 13.72 8.85 -3.89
CA ILE A 64 14.25 7.75 -4.71
C ILE A 64 15.78 7.87 -4.81
N SER A 65 16.32 9.08 -5.04
CA SER A 65 17.77 9.32 -5.09
C SER A 65 18.47 9.05 -3.76
N LYS A 66 17.83 9.34 -2.64
CA LYS A 66 18.35 9.04 -1.30
C LYS A 66 18.42 7.55 -1.05
N VAL A 67 17.35 6.84 -1.34
CA VAL A 67 17.27 5.40 -1.10
C VAL A 67 18.15 4.61 -2.07
N LYS A 68 18.29 5.05 -3.33
CA LYS A 68 19.27 4.47 -4.27
C LYS A 68 20.71 4.54 -3.74
N ARG A 69 21.05 5.62 -3.02
CA ARG A 69 22.38 5.78 -2.39
C ARG A 69 22.57 4.91 -1.13
N GLU A 70 21.49 4.61 -0.42
CA GLU A 70 21.55 3.86 0.85
C GLU A 70 21.41 2.34 0.67
N ASN A 71 20.89 1.86 -0.47
CA ASN A 71 20.67 0.43 -0.71
C ASN A 71 20.79 0.06 -2.21
N GLU A 72 21.93 -0.42 -2.62
CA GLU A 72 22.15 -1.05 -3.94
C GLU A 72 21.51 -2.45 -4.06
N SER A 73 20.34 -2.70 -3.47
CA SER A 73 19.77 -4.03 -3.46
C SER A 73 18.74 -4.24 -4.59
N GLU A 74 18.73 -5.47 -5.12
CA GLU A 74 17.80 -6.00 -6.13
C GLU A 74 16.33 -5.79 -5.79
N SER A 75 16.01 -5.81 -4.50
CA SER A 75 14.66 -5.53 -3.95
C SER A 75 14.18 -4.11 -4.25
N TRP A 76 15.10 -3.15 -4.33
CA TRP A 76 14.78 -1.75 -4.61
C TRP A 76 14.42 -1.52 -6.08
N SER A 77 15.14 -2.15 -7.00
CA SER A 77 14.83 -2.09 -8.43
C SER A 77 13.46 -2.72 -8.72
N LYS A 78 13.10 -3.80 -8.03
CA LYS A 78 11.75 -4.39 -8.10
C LYS A 78 10.68 -3.42 -7.57
N LEU A 79 10.94 -2.72 -6.45
CA LEU A 79 10.03 -1.72 -5.90
C LEU A 79 9.76 -0.58 -6.89
N ILE A 80 10.81 -0.01 -7.49
CA ILE A 80 10.67 1.08 -8.47
C ILE A 80 9.83 0.61 -9.66
N ARG A 81 10.06 -0.59 -10.18
CA ARG A 81 9.29 -1.14 -11.30
C ARG A 81 7.80 -1.26 -10.96
N VAL A 82 7.47 -1.76 -9.77
CA VAL A 82 6.08 -1.87 -9.31
C VAL A 82 5.45 -0.49 -9.14
N LEU A 83 6.17 0.47 -8.53
CA LEU A 83 5.73 1.86 -8.38
C LEU A 83 5.42 2.50 -9.73
N THR A 84 6.32 2.33 -10.69
CA THR A 84 6.18 2.84 -12.06
C THR A 84 4.92 2.28 -12.70
N HIS A 85 4.74 0.97 -12.64
CA HIS A 85 3.60 0.27 -13.23
C HIS A 85 2.27 0.72 -12.61
N GLU A 86 2.16 0.82 -11.30
CA GLU A 86 0.94 1.24 -10.60
C GLU A 86 0.57 2.71 -10.88
N ILE A 87 1.57 3.60 -10.93
CA ILE A 87 1.35 5.00 -11.31
C ILE A 87 0.86 5.08 -12.76
N MET A 88 1.50 4.36 -13.69
CA MET A 88 1.09 4.35 -15.10
C MET A 88 -0.31 3.79 -15.29
N ASN A 89 -0.64 2.67 -14.64
CA ASN A 89 -1.96 2.05 -14.70
C ASN A 89 -3.07 2.99 -14.19
N THR A 90 -2.75 3.90 -13.29
CA THR A 90 -3.73 4.82 -12.70
C THR A 90 -3.80 6.15 -13.44
N VAL A 91 -2.69 6.64 -13.97
CA VAL A 91 -2.62 7.94 -14.67
C VAL A 91 -3.01 7.82 -16.15
N THR A 92 -2.67 6.70 -16.82
CA THR A 92 -2.98 6.49 -18.23
C THR A 92 -4.48 6.54 -18.52
N PRO A 93 -5.39 5.86 -17.79
CA PRO A 93 -6.83 5.98 -18.00
C PRO A 93 -7.35 7.41 -17.81
N ILE A 94 -6.80 8.15 -16.84
CA ILE A 94 -7.17 9.56 -16.63
C ILE A 94 -6.81 10.40 -17.83
N ALA A 95 -5.60 10.24 -18.37
CA ALA A 95 -5.12 11.00 -19.51
C ALA A 95 -5.90 10.65 -20.79
N VAL A 96 -6.02 9.35 -21.11
CA VAL A 96 -6.68 8.86 -22.33
C VAL A 96 -8.16 9.24 -22.33
N LEU A 97 -8.89 9.00 -21.23
CA LEU A 97 -10.32 9.35 -21.16
C LEU A 97 -10.54 10.87 -21.19
N SER A 98 -9.65 11.65 -20.57
CA SER A 98 -9.73 13.11 -20.65
C SER A 98 -9.50 13.62 -22.08
N GLU A 99 -8.61 12.98 -22.85
CA GLU A 99 -8.37 13.29 -24.27
C GLU A 99 -9.57 12.86 -25.12
N SER A 100 -10.06 11.64 -24.95
CA SER A 100 -11.21 11.11 -25.73
C SER A 100 -12.50 11.90 -25.47
N LEU A 101 -12.78 12.28 -24.22
CA LEU A 101 -13.96 13.09 -23.87
C LEU A 101 -13.87 14.53 -24.38
N ALA A 102 -12.66 15.02 -24.70
CA ALA A 102 -12.46 16.34 -25.26
C ALA A 102 -12.58 16.35 -26.79
N GLU A 103 -12.38 15.19 -27.45
CA GLU A 103 -12.34 15.08 -28.92
C GLU A 103 -13.65 14.50 -29.51
N ASP A 104 -14.43 13.73 -28.75
CA ASP A 104 -15.65 13.05 -29.23
C ASP A 104 -16.87 13.41 -28.38
N GLU A 105 -17.77 14.22 -28.95
CA GLU A 105 -19.04 14.64 -28.34
C GLU A 105 -20.04 13.47 -28.14
N ASN A 106 -19.84 12.33 -28.80
CA ASN A 106 -20.72 11.17 -28.73
C ASN A 106 -20.30 10.18 -27.63
N LEU A 107 -19.18 10.40 -26.97
CA LEU A 107 -18.73 9.53 -25.84
C LEU A 107 -19.64 9.70 -24.63
N ASP A 108 -19.88 8.59 -23.91
CA ASP A 108 -20.58 8.66 -22.63
C ASP A 108 -19.76 9.43 -21.58
N THR A 109 -19.97 10.74 -21.55
CA THR A 109 -19.29 11.67 -20.64
C THR A 109 -19.42 11.26 -19.18
N LYS A 110 -20.57 10.68 -18.77
CA LYS A 110 -20.81 10.26 -17.39
C LYS A 110 -19.95 9.03 -17.02
N ALA A 111 -19.90 8.05 -17.89
CA ALA A 111 -19.07 6.86 -17.70
C ALA A 111 -17.58 7.20 -17.69
N GLY A 112 -17.13 8.05 -18.62
CA GLY A 112 -15.75 8.52 -18.69
C GLY A 112 -15.32 9.29 -17.42
N LEU A 113 -16.13 10.23 -16.95
CA LEU A 113 -15.88 10.98 -15.72
C LEU A 113 -15.88 10.06 -14.48
N ALA A 114 -16.75 9.04 -14.44
CA ALA A 114 -16.76 8.07 -13.34
C ALA A 114 -15.43 7.29 -13.28
N THR A 115 -14.91 6.83 -14.40
CA THR A 115 -13.61 6.13 -14.51
C THR A 115 -12.44 7.03 -14.13
N ILE A 116 -12.44 8.30 -14.57
CA ILE A 116 -11.44 9.30 -14.17
C ILE A 116 -11.45 9.51 -12.66
N ALA A 117 -12.64 9.64 -12.06
CA ALA A 117 -12.80 9.83 -10.63
C ALA A 117 -12.33 8.60 -9.84
N GLU A 118 -12.59 7.39 -10.33
CA GLU A 118 -12.13 6.15 -9.73
C GLU A 118 -10.60 6.02 -9.80
N SER A 119 -10.01 6.23 -10.97
CA SER A 119 -8.56 6.22 -11.16
C SER A 119 -7.87 7.27 -10.29
N SER A 120 -8.47 8.45 -10.16
CA SER A 120 -7.95 9.51 -9.28
C SER A 120 -7.98 9.09 -7.80
N ARG A 121 -9.05 8.44 -7.34
CA ARG A 121 -9.14 7.88 -5.97
C ARG A 121 -8.08 6.81 -5.74
N ASN A 122 -7.87 5.93 -6.71
CA ASN A 122 -6.85 4.89 -6.65
C ASN A 122 -5.44 5.48 -6.52
N LEU A 123 -5.14 6.55 -7.27
CA LEU A 123 -3.87 7.27 -7.16
C LEU A 123 -3.69 7.94 -5.78
N ILE A 124 -4.74 8.54 -5.22
CA ILE A 124 -4.71 9.12 -3.88
C ILE A 124 -4.44 8.04 -2.83
N ASN A 125 -5.12 6.91 -2.92
CA ASN A 125 -4.92 5.76 -2.03
C ASN A 125 -3.49 5.22 -2.12
N PHE A 126 -2.97 5.10 -3.33
CA PHE A 126 -1.58 4.71 -3.58
C PHE A 126 -0.57 5.67 -2.92
N VAL A 127 -0.74 6.99 -3.11
CA VAL A 127 0.14 8.00 -2.50
C VAL A 127 0.05 7.98 -0.96
N ASN A 128 -1.14 7.81 -0.39
CA ASN A 128 -1.33 7.69 1.06
C ASN A 128 -0.65 6.43 1.61
N SER A 129 -0.76 5.35 0.89
CA SER A 129 -0.14 4.07 1.18
C SER A 129 1.40 4.19 1.16
N TYR A 130 1.94 4.87 0.16
CA TYR A 130 3.37 5.18 0.10
C TYR A 130 3.84 6.05 1.29
N ARG A 131 3.05 7.07 1.67
CA ARG A 131 3.35 7.89 2.86
C ARG A 131 3.42 7.05 4.13
N SER A 132 2.55 6.07 4.27
CA SER A 132 2.53 5.17 5.43
C SER A 132 3.79 4.32 5.53
N LEU A 133 4.35 3.85 4.40
CA LEU A 133 5.63 3.16 4.35
C LEU A 133 6.83 4.08 4.65
N SER A 134 6.83 5.30 4.09
CA SER A 134 7.96 6.22 4.20
C SER A 134 8.05 6.93 5.56
N LYS A 135 6.97 6.93 6.35
CA LYS A 135 6.84 7.66 7.62
C LYS A 135 6.34 6.78 8.76
N ILE A 136 6.87 5.56 8.90
CA ILE A 136 6.60 4.82 10.12
C ILE A 136 7.17 5.61 11.30
N ALA A 137 6.29 6.00 12.22
CA ALA A 137 6.71 6.70 13.43
C ALA A 137 7.71 5.82 14.22
N ARG A 138 8.68 6.44 14.86
CA ARG A 138 9.55 5.70 15.78
C ARG A 138 8.69 5.05 16.86
N PRO A 139 8.86 3.74 17.14
CA PRO A 139 8.05 3.06 18.13
C PRO A 139 8.24 3.63 19.54
N VAL A 140 7.14 3.84 20.23
CA VAL A 140 7.14 4.15 21.67
C VAL A 140 7.01 2.84 22.43
N LYS A 141 8.16 2.16 22.60
CA LYS A 141 8.20 0.84 23.19
C LYS A 141 7.93 0.88 24.69
N ARG A 142 7.15 -0.08 25.18
CA ARG A 142 6.86 -0.31 26.60
C ARG A 142 6.66 -1.81 26.85
N PRO A 143 6.78 -2.30 28.11
CA PRO A 143 6.39 -3.66 28.41
C PRO A 143 4.91 -3.88 28.13
N ILE A 144 4.58 -4.96 27.42
CA ILE A 144 3.23 -5.34 27.03
C ILE A 144 3.03 -6.81 27.33
N ILE A 145 1.95 -7.16 28.01
CA ILE A 145 1.50 -8.55 28.16
C ILE A 145 0.88 -8.96 26.81
N VAL A 146 1.50 -9.96 26.16
CA VAL A 146 1.08 -10.39 24.80
C VAL A 146 -0.37 -10.86 24.79
N LYS A 147 -0.82 -11.50 25.86
CA LYS A 147 -2.21 -11.92 25.99
C LYS A 147 -3.18 -10.75 25.91
N GLU A 148 -2.96 -9.67 26.66
CA GLU A 148 -3.82 -8.49 26.65
C GLU A 148 -3.86 -7.80 25.27
N LEU A 149 -2.72 -7.76 24.60
CA LEU A 149 -2.60 -7.23 23.25
C LEU A 149 -3.47 -8.04 22.26
N ILE A 150 -3.32 -9.36 22.28
CA ILE A 150 -4.05 -10.24 21.35
C ILE A 150 -5.53 -10.24 21.66
N ASP A 151 -5.93 -10.32 22.94
CA ASP A 151 -7.34 -10.27 23.36
C ASP A 151 -8.02 -8.99 22.85
N SER A 152 -7.35 -7.83 22.97
CA SER A 152 -7.85 -6.56 22.44
C SER A 152 -7.95 -6.55 20.90
N VAL A 153 -6.98 -7.11 20.20
CA VAL A 153 -7.03 -7.25 18.75
C VAL A 153 -8.18 -8.16 18.31
N MET A 154 -8.42 -9.25 19.05
CA MET A 154 -9.54 -10.16 18.79
C MET A 154 -10.89 -9.46 18.98
N GLU A 155 -11.05 -8.71 20.07
CA GLU A 155 -12.27 -7.92 20.33
C GLU A 155 -12.55 -6.92 19.20
N LEU A 156 -11.52 -6.18 18.76
CA LEU A 156 -11.63 -5.22 17.65
C LEU A 156 -12.02 -5.87 16.32
N ASN A 157 -11.63 -7.12 16.10
CA ASN A 157 -11.91 -7.83 14.84
C ASN A 157 -13.07 -8.84 14.96
N ALA A 158 -13.72 -8.98 16.12
CA ALA A 158 -14.77 -9.98 16.36
C ALA A 158 -15.90 -9.89 15.32
N LYS A 159 -16.44 -8.69 15.11
CA LYS A 159 -17.52 -8.46 14.12
C LYS A 159 -17.04 -8.77 12.69
N TYR A 160 -15.83 -8.36 12.33
CA TYR A 160 -15.28 -8.62 10.99
C TYR A 160 -15.09 -10.14 10.73
N LEU A 161 -14.62 -10.88 11.73
CA LEU A 161 -14.47 -12.33 11.63
C LEU A 161 -15.84 -13.02 11.54
N GLU A 162 -16.81 -12.61 12.35
CA GLU A 162 -18.19 -13.14 12.33
C GLU A 162 -18.87 -12.91 10.97
N GLU A 163 -18.81 -11.67 10.44
CA GLU A 163 -19.39 -11.31 9.14
C GLU A 163 -18.79 -12.12 7.98
N ASN A 164 -17.54 -12.58 8.09
CA ASN A 164 -16.86 -13.40 7.10
C ASN A 164 -16.89 -14.90 7.42
N GLY A 165 -17.54 -15.31 8.51
CA GLY A 165 -17.67 -16.73 8.88
C GLY A 165 -16.36 -17.40 9.29
N VAL A 166 -15.39 -16.63 9.79
CA VAL A 166 -14.04 -17.10 10.15
C VAL A 166 -13.95 -17.34 11.64
N GLN A 167 -13.52 -18.54 12.05
CA GLN A 167 -13.23 -18.86 13.44
C GLN A 167 -11.78 -18.56 13.76
N CYS A 168 -11.53 -17.78 14.82
CA CYS A 168 -10.18 -17.51 15.29
C CYS A 168 -9.97 -18.10 16.71
N THR A 169 -8.90 -18.90 16.86
CA THR A 169 -8.53 -19.52 18.12
C THR A 169 -7.16 -19.02 18.56
N VAL A 170 -7.01 -18.68 19.85
CA VAL A 170 -5.73 -18.23 20.40
C VAL A 170 -5.20 -19.26 21.38
N ARG A 171 -3.89 -19.56 21.30
CA ARG A 171 -3.20 -20.52 22.17
C ARG A 171 -1.96 -19.85 22.76
N TYR A 172 -1.78 -19.93 24.07
CA TYR A 172 -0.65 -19.39 24.82
C TYR A 172 0.11 -20.51 25.49
N SER A 173 1.44 -20.52 25.40
CA SER A 173 2.28 -21.42 26.20
C SER A 173 2.36 -20.99 27.67
N ALA A 174 2.25 -19.68 27.94
CA ALA A 174 2.14 -19.08 29.26
C ALA A 174 1.29 -17.79 29.18
N PRO A 175 0.55 -17.41 30.24
CA PRO A 175 -0.32 -16.24 30.23
C PRO A 175 0.39 -14.89 30.38
N ASP A 176 1.61 -14.90 30.90
CA ASP A 176 2.37 -13.74 31.37
C ASP A 176 3.56 -13.39 30.46
N ILE A 177 3.53 -13.86 29.21
CA ILE A 177 4.57 -13.53 28.22
C ILE A 177 4.58 -12.02 27.95
N LEU A 178 5.75 -11.40 28.14
CA LEU A 178 5.98 -9.98 27.93
C LEU A 178 6.83 -9.72 26.69
N ILE A 179 6.51 -8.64 25.97
CA ILE A 179 7.35 -8.06 24.93
C ILE A 179 7.60 -6.58 25.22
N TYR A 180 8.75 -6.06 24.79
CA TYR A 180 9.04 -4.62 24.85
C TYR A 180 8.80 -3.99 23.49
N ALA A 181 7.59 -3.43 23.29
CA ALA A 181 7.09 -3.04 21.97
C ALA A 181 6.17 -1.81 22.00
N ASP A 182 5.87 -1.26 20.83
CA ASP A 182 4.79 -0.29 20.65
C ASP A 182 3.47 -1.04 20.41
N TYR A 183 2.53 -0.84 21.33
CA TYR A 183 1.23 -1.53 21.33
C TYR A 183 0.47 -1.33 20.02
N GLY A 184 0.39 -0.07 19.53
CA GLY A 184 -0.37 0.25 18.32
C GLY A 184 0.25 -0.37 17.07
N GLN A 185 1.58 -0.35 16.98
CA GLN A 185 2.28 -0.90 15.82
C GLN A 185 2.20 -2.43 15.78
N ILE A 186 2.30 -3.12 16.92
CA ILE A 186 2.16 -4.59 16.94
C ILE A 186 0.70 -5.00 16.70
N SER A 187 -0.28 -4.28 17.28
CA SER A 187 -1.70 -4.49 16.95
C SER A 187 -1.95 -4.36 15.45
N GLN A 188 -1.34 -3.37 14.80
CA GLN A 188 -1.47 -3.16 13.34
C GLN A 188 -0.95 -4.36 12.54
N ILE A 189 0.15 -4.99 12.96
CA ILE A 189 0.65 -6.21 12.31
C ILE A 189 -0.37 -7.35 12.44
N LEU A 190 -0.86 -7.61 13.65
CA LEU A 190 -1.82 -8.69 13.90
C LEU A 190 -3.11 -8.48 13.09
N ILE A 191 -3.66 -7.27 13.09
CA ILE A 191 -4.84 -6.92 12.29
C ILE A 191 -4.59 -7.15 10.79
N ASN A 192 -3.40 -6.77 10.30
CA ASN A 192 -3.04 -7.00 8.90
C ASN A 192 -2.97 -8.49 8.55
N LEU A 193 -2.38 -9.32 9.41
CA LEU A 193 -2.29 -10.77 9.20
C LEU A 193 -3.67 -11.43 9.25
N ILE A 194 -4.54 -11.05 10.21
CA ILE A 194 -5.93 -11.51 10.29
C ILE A 194 -6.70 -11.14 9.01
N LYS A 195 -6.59 -9.88 8.56
CA LYS A 195 -7.24 -9.45 7.31
C LYS A 195 -6.73 -10.21 6.10
N ASN A 196 -5.43 -10.48 6.03
CA ASN A 196 -4.86 -11.27 4.94
C ASN A 196 -5.40 -12.68 4.91
N ALA A 197 -5.57 -13.33 6.06
CA ALA A 197 -6.18 -14.65 6.19
C ALA A 197 -7.64 -14.65 5.73
N VAL A 198 -8.45 -13.71 6.22
CA VAL A 198 -9.86 -13.58 5.77
C VAL A 198 -9.95 -13.35 4.26
N GLN A 199 -9.10 -12.49 3.71
CA GLN A 199 -9.05 -12.23 2.26
C GLN A 199 -8.50 -13.41 1.44
N ALA A 200 -7.83 -14.38 2.07
CA ALA A 200 -7.43 -15.64 1.46
C ALA A 200 -8.52 -16.72 1.60
N GLU A 201 -9.76 -16.30 1.95
CA GLU A 201 -10.94 -17.18 2.09
C GLU A 201 -10.77 -18.25 3.18
N SER A 202 -9.95 -17.97 4.20
CA SER A 202 -9.78 -18.89 5.32
C SER A 202 -11.07 -19.06 6.12
N ARG A 203 -11.27 -20.25 6.69
CA ARG A 203 -12.35 -20.54 7.65
C ARG A 203 -11.85 -20.59 9.08
N SER A 204 -10.56 -20.86 9.26
CA SER A 204 -9.95 -21.01 10.55
C SER A 204 -8.63 -20.25 10.64
N ILE A 205 -8.50 -19.44 11.69
CA ILE A 205 -7.26 -18.76 12.04
C ILE A 205 -6.82 -19.24 13.43
N ILE A 206 -5.54 -19.59 13.58
CA ILE A 206 -4.97 -19.97 14.85
C ILE A 206 -3.80 -19.05 15.15
N ILE A 207 -3.89 -18.27 16.25
CA ILE A 207 -2.79 -17.47 16.76
C ILE A 207 -2.15 -18.24 17.90
N SER A 208 -0.87 -18.56 17.81
CA SER A 208 -0.12 -19.22 18.88
C SER A 208 1.02 -18.36 19.36
N VAL A 209 1.18 -18.31 20.69
CA VAL A 209 2.25 -17.56 21.39
C VAL A 209 3.07 -18.53 22.21
N GLU A 210 4.38 -18.53 21.99
CA GLU A 210 5.31 -19.40 22.70
C GLU A 210 6.64 -18.71 22.97
N LEU A 211 7.38 -19.20 23.94
CA LEU A 211 8.78 -18.86 24.20
C LEU A 211 9.68 -19.90 23.54
N SER A 212 10.68 -19.44 22.81
CA SER A 212 11.73 -20.33 22.30
C SER A 212 12.66 -20.76 23.44
N PRO A 213 13.47 -21.82 23.24
CA PRO A 213 14.52 -22.18 24.19
C PRO A 213 15.59 -21.10 24.43
N LYS A 214 15.56 -20.02 23.64
CA LYS A 214 16.45 -18.85 23.73
C LYS A 214 15.75 -17.62 24.32
N ASP A 215 14.60 -17.80 24.96
CA ASP A 215 13.76 -16.74 25.52
C ASP A 215 13.20 -15.75 24.47
N GLU A 216 13.19 -16.11 23.20
CA GLU A 216 12.55 -15.31 22.17
C GLU A 216 11.03 -15.52 22.23
N VAL A 217 10.27 -14.44 22.17
CA VAL A 217 8.81 -14.55 22.02
C VAL A 217 8.45 -14.77 20.55
N ILE A 218 7.74 -15.86 20.28
CA ILE A 218 7.31 -16.24 18.94
C ILE A 218 5.78 -16.19 18.88
N ILE A 219 5.26 -15.40 17.97
CA ILE A 219 3.82 -15.35 17.66
C ILE A 219 3.63 -15.88 16.24
N ARG A 220 2.85 -16.95 16.09
CA ARG A 220 2.47 -17.49 14.78
C ARG A 220 1.00 -17.20 14.50
N VAL A 221 0.73 -16.72 13.31
CA VAL A 221 -0.63 -16.60 12.76
C VAL A 221 -0.74 -17.62 11.64
N LYS A 222 -1.60 -18.61 11.85
CA LYS A 222 -1.86 -19.72 10.92
C LYS A 222 -3.27 -19.60 10.37
N ASP A 223 -3.42 -19.79 9.09
CA ASP A 223 -4.72 -19.81 8.42
C ASP A 223 -4.81 -20.97 7.41
N ASP A 224 -6.02 -21.43 7.12
CA ASP A 224 -6.35 -22.48 6.17
C ASP A 224 -6.87 -21.95 4.83
N GLY A 225 -6.53 -20.69 4.51
CA GLY A 225 -6.95 -20.04 3.28
C GLY A 225 -6.17 -20.49 2.04
N VAL A 226 -6.46 -19.85 0.91
CA VAL A 226 -5.76 -20.11 -0.36
C VAL A 226 -4.26 -19.89 -0.17
N PRO A 227 -3.41 -20.89 -0.51
CA PRO A 227 -1.97 -20.79 -0.27
C PRO A 227 -1.29 -19.76 -1.15
N ILE A 228 -0.19 -19.24 -0.65
CA ILE A 228 0.72 -18.37 -1.41
C ILE A 228 1.58 -19.26 -2.31
N THR A 229 1.52 -19.04 -3.62
CA THR A 229 2.31 -19.82 -4.57
C THR A 229 3.80 -19.61 -4.37
N LYS A 230 4.61 -20.62 -4.72
CA LYS A 230 6.08 -20.57 -4.59
C LYS A 230 6.69 -19.36 -5.30
N GLU A 231 6.12 -18.99 -6.45
CA GLU A 231 6.57 -17.84 -7.25
C GLU A 231 6.35 -16.50 -6.53
N ASN A 232 5.33 -16.45 -5.66
CA ASN A 232 4.95 -15.24 -4.94
C ASN A 232 5.63 -15.13 -3.57
N THR A 233 6.16 -16.22 -3.02
CA THR A 233 6.74 -16.27 -1.66
C THR A 233 7.80 -15.19 -1.42
N ASP A 234 8.68 -14.98 -2.40
CA ASP A 234 9.74 -13.96 -2.31
C ASP A 234 9.22 -12.54 -2.53
N GLN A 235 8.00 -12.40 -3.08
CA GLN A 235 7.45 -11.13 -3.52
C GLN A 235 6.46 -10.52 -2.55
N ILE A 236 5.80 -11.33 -1.70
CA ILE A 236 4.74 -10.87 -0.77
C ILE A 236 5.18 -9.77 0.21
N PHE A 237 6.48 -9.65 0.45
CA PHE A 237 7.04 -8.59 1.31
C PHE A 237 7.58 -7.40 0.52
N ILE A 238 7.51 -7.43 -0.82
CA ILE A 238 7.85 -6.29 -1.66
C ILE A 238 6.70 -5.30 -1.57
N PRO A 239 6.95 -4.03 -1.22
CA PRO A 239 5.89 -3.02 -1.18
C PRO A 239 5.13 -2.93 -2.50
N PHE A 240 3.81 -2.75 -2.43
CA PHE A 240 2.86 -2.66 -3.55
C PHE A 240 2.66 -3.95 -4.35
N TYR A 241 3.37 -5.02 -4.02
CA TYR A 241 3.10 -6.31 -4.62
C TYR A 241 1.80 -6.90 -4.04
N THR A 242 0.85 -7.20 -4.90
CA THR A 242 -0.43 -7.81 -4.54
C THR A 242 -0.95 -8.68 -5.68
N THR A 243 -1.56 -9.79 -5.32
CA THR A 243 -2.31 -10.65 -6.23
C THR A 243 -3.83 -10.45 -6.09
N LYS A 244 -4.24 -9.50 -5.21
CA LYS A 244 -5.65 -9.27 -4.86
C LYS A 244 -6.16 -8.02 -5.55
N GLU A 245 -7.34 -8.06 -6.14
CA GLU A 245 -8.04 -6.89 -6.67
C GLU A 245 -8.29 -5.86 -5.55
N GLY A 246 -7.89 -4.61 -5.77
CA GLY A 246 -8.05 -3.52 -4.79
C GLY A 246 -7.12 -3.60 -3.58
N GLY A 247 -6.21 -4.57 -3.53
CA GLY A 247 -5.20 -4.66 -2.49
C GLY A 247 -4.10 -3.61 -2.65
N SER A 248 -3.71 -2.91 -1.57
CA SER A 248 -2.62 -1.92 -1.62
C SER A 248 -1.23 -2.53 -1.73
N GLY A 249 -1.06 -3.84 -1.47
CA GLY A 249 0.24 -4.53 -1.47
C GLY A 249 1.24 -4.04 -0.42
N ILE A 250 0.78 -3.28 0.60
CA ILE A 250 1.67 -2.63 1.58
C ILE A 250 1.66 -3.34 2.92
N GLY A 251 0.58 -4.03 3.25
CA GLY A 251 0.37 -4.58 4.57
C GLY A 251 1.55 -5.40 5.10
N LEU A 252 2.01 -6.39 4.35
CA LEU A 252 3.10 -7.28 4.76
C LEU A 252 4.46 -6.57 4.80
N SER A 253 4.75 -5.71 3.83
CA SER A 253 5.99 -4.92 3.79
C SER A 253 6.07 -3.94 4.96
N LEU A 254 4.97 -3.26 5.29
CA LEU A 254 4.85 -2.39 6.45
C LEU A 254 5.01 -3.18 7.76
N SER A 255 4.34 -4.33 7.87
CA SER A 255 4.44 -5.22 9.03
C SER A 255 5.89 -5.68 9.27
N ARG A 256 6.60 -6.07 8.20
CA ARG A 256 8.02 -6.46 8.29
C ARG A 256 8.91 -5.29 8.73
N GLN A 257 8.63 -4.09 8.25
CA GLN A 257 9.39 -2.91 8.65
C GLN A 257 9.11 -2.52 10.12
N ILE A 258 7.87 -2.62 10.59
CA ILE A 258 7.53 -2.45 12.01
C ILE A 258 8.30 -3.46 12.86
N MET A 259 8.33 -4.74 12.49
CA MET A 259 9.09 -5.75 13.24
C MET A 259 10.58 -5.42 13.31
N ARG A 260 11.19 -4.96 12.20
CA ARG A 260 12.59 -4.52 12.19
C ARG A 260 12.85 -3.36 13.17
N LEU A 261 11.94 -2.39 13.26
CA LEU A 261 12.03 -1.28 14.23
C LEU A 261 11.91 -1.78 15.68
N HIS A 262 11.34 -2.96 15.90
CA HIS A 262 11.24 -3.65 17.17
C HIS A 262 12.38 -4.65 17.43
N ASN A 263 13.40 -4.68 16.57
CA ASN A 263 14.51 -5.65 16.58
C ASN A 263 14.03 -7.10 16.44
N GLY A 264 12.87 -7.30 15.79
CA GLY A 264 12.27 -8.59 15.52
C GLY A 264 12.22 -8.90 14.03
N THR A 265 11.63 -10.05 13.69
CA THR A 265 11.39 -10.48 12.31
C THR A 265 9.94 -10.83 12.07
N LEU A 266 9.49 -10.69 10.81
CA LEU A 266 8.23 -11.23 10.29
C LEU A 266 8.56 -12.01 9.02
N ASP A 267 8.25 -13.30 9.03
CA ASP A 267 8.56 -14.19 7.92
C ASP A 267 7.38 -15.13 7.62
N LEU A 268 7.35 -15.64 6.39
CA LEU A 268 6.48 -16.75 6.00
C LEU A 268 7.20 -18.04 6.35
N GLU A 269 6.70 -18.79 7.33
CA GLU A 269 7.28 -20.05 7.78
C GLU A 269 6.85 -21.21 6.87
N GLN A 270 5.59 -21.20 6.42
CA GLN A 270 4.97 -22.24 5.58
C GLN A 270 3.83 -21.65 4.79
N SER A 271 3.62 -22.14 3.55
CA SER A 271 2.38 -21.96 2.81
C SER A 271 2.21 -23.11 1.84
N ASP A 272 1.20 -23.93 2.06
CA ASP A 272 0.82 -25.09 1.26
C ASP A 272 -0.71 -25.28 1.31
N GLU A 273 -1.19 -26.38 0.73
CA GLU A 273 -2.63 -26.69 0.66
C GLU A 273 -3.29 -26.89 2.03
N GLN A 274 -2.51 -27.06 3.11
CA GLN A 274 -3.04 -27.27 4.45
C GLN A 274 -3.11 -25.97 5.24
N MET A 275 -2.09 -25.13 5.13
CA MET A 275 -2.02 -23.88 5.89
C MET A 275 -1.00 -22.88 5.37
N THR A 276 -1.27 -21.61 5.64
CA THR A 276 -0.31 -20.52 5.57
C THR A 276 0.08 -20.10 6.99
N VAL A 277 1.38 -19.95 7.27
CA VAL A 277 1.91 -19.62 8.59
C VAL A 277 2.84 -18.41 8.50
N PHE A 278 2.43 -17.29 9.08
CA PHE A 278 3.30 -16.16 9.32
C PHE A 278 3.86 -16.22 10.74
N VAL A 279 5.16 -15.94 10.89
CA VAL A 279 5.86 -15.96 12.18
C VAL A 279 6.44 -14.60 12.50
N MET A 280 6.12 -14.08 13.67
CA MET A 280 6.72 -12.89 14.29
C MET A 280 7.66 -13.36 15.40
N LYS A 281 8.91 -12.90 15.40
CA LYS A 281 9.89 -13.21 16.45
C LYS A 281 10.38 -11.92 17.08
N PHE A 282 10.32 -11.84 18.39
CA PHE A 282 10.87 -10.76 19.22
C PHE A 282 12.12 -11.27 19.92
N LEU A 283 13.23 -10.54 19.74
CA LEU A 283 14.54 -10.86 20.28
C LEU A 283 14.76 -10.16 21.62
#